data_b83685ebd5b69f576ef0791c25bec061
#
_entry.id   b83685ebd5b69f576ef0791c25bec061
#
_cell.length_a   1.000
_cell.length_b   1.000
_cell.length_c   1.000
_cell.angle_alpha   90.00
_cell.angle_beta   90.00
_cell.angle_gamma   90.00
#
_symmetry.space_group_name_H-M   'P 1'
#
loop_
_entity.id
_entity.type
_entity.pdbx_description
1 polymer ?
#
loop_
_entity_poly.entity_id
_entity_poly.type
_entity_poly.pdbx_seq_one_letter_code
_entity_poly.pdbx_strand_id
1 'polypeptide(L)'
;GDRKTKTHSFTCAPWQAPTRSDNCEQCSDLAPDGTCYESLCRSLGKNCELINGEDPIFAECISGSINDVAPPKITPWAELIQGQTDKFGVSYSYDVVSGNPGGYVINPDIDSLIPFNFGVQTNEPAQCRYDTELNTSGYYEMTHEFDQGSLLVKDHNFTLILPGNQDYDFYVRCVDFYDNGENDPPFLIKFSTKDEPDRQPPIILSTDPLSGSSVAYDINQTPVI
;
A
#
# COMPACT_ATOMS: atom_id res chain seq x y z
N GLY A 1 53.26 15.36 -51.12
CA GLY A 1 51.84 15.44 -50.84
C GLY A 1 51.55 16.38 -49.68
N ASP A 2 50.85 17.47 -49.93
CA ASP A 2 50.53 18.48 -48.92
C ASP A 2 49.59 17.91 -47.89
N ARG A 3 50.03 17.92 -46.65
CA ARG A 3 49.25 17.48 -45.48
C ARG A 3 48.33 18.62 -45.07
N LYS A 4 47.04 18.54 -45.39
CA LYS A 4 46.05 19.53 -44.93
C LYS A 4 45.68 19.25 -43.46
N THR A 5 46.07 20.12 -42.55
CA THR A 5 45.71 20.10 -41.16
C THR A 5 44.36 20.83 -40.99
N LYS A 6 43.35 20.15 -40.45
CA LYS A 6 42.08 20.80 -39.99
C LYS A 6 42.19 21.06 -38.49
N THR A 7 42.11 22.28 -38.08
CA THR A 7 42.06 22.67 -36.67
C THR A 7 40.58 22.83 -36.30
N HIS A 8 40.14 22.13 -35.29
CA HIS A 8 38.82 22.29 -34.68
C HIS A 8 38.99 22.95 -33.31
N SER A 9 38.37 24.09 -33.13
CA SER A 9 38.30 24.77 -31.83
C SER A 9 36.98 24.40 -31.14
N PHE A 10 37.04 24.01 -29.89
CA PHE A 10 35.91 23.75 -29.04
C PHE A 10 35.88 24.79 -27.93
N THR A 11 34.72 25.39 -27.71
CA THR A 11 34.48 26.24 -26.54
C THR A 11 33.68 25.45 -25.52
N CYS A 12 34.30 25.16 -24.38
CA CYS A 12 33.58 24.53 -23.25
C CYS A 12 32.86 25.63 -22.46
N ALA A 13 31.54 25.61 -22.46
CA ALA A 13 30.73 26.40 -21.53
C ALA A 13 30.38 25.52 -20.32
N PRO A 14 30.19 26.10 -19.13
CA PRO A 14 29.62 25.35 -18.01
C PRO A 14 28.29 24.73 -18.44
N TRP A 15 28.14 23.43 -18.14
CA TRP A 15 26.88 22.74 -18.43
C TRP A 15 25.75 23.37 -17.60
N GLN A 16 24.59 23.56 -18.20
CA GLN A 16 23.39 24.05 -17.54
C GLN A 16 22.24 23.07 -17.82
N ALA A 17 21.53 22.68 -16.79
CA ALA A 17 20.36 21.83 -16.94
C ALA A 17 19.30 22.50 -17.82
N PRO A 18 18.55 21.72 -18.62
CA PRO A 18 17.41 22.24 -19.37
C PRO A 18 16.43 22.95 -18.43
N THR A 19 15.82 24.02 -18.91
CA THR A 19 14.84 24.79 -18.12
C THR A 19 13.50 24.06 -18.00
N ARG A 20 13.27 23.04 -18.85
CA ARG A 20 12.08 22.17 -18.82
C ARG A 20 12.38 20.94 -17.99
N SER A 21 11.34 20.41 -17.31
CA SER A 21 11.38 19.22 -16.46
C SER A 21 10.57 18.05 -17.04
N ASP A 22 10.36 18.05 -18.35
CA ASP A 22 9.48 17.09 -19.04
C ASP A 22 10.08 15.68 -19.13
N ASN A 23 11.35 15.48 -18.74
CA ASN A 23 12.09 14.22 -18.89
C ASN A 23 12.61 13.66 -17.56
N CYS A 24 12.19 14.18 -16.41
CA CYS A 24 12.68 13.69 -15.11
C CYS A 24 12.43 12.20 -14.95
N GLU A 25 11.26 11.72 -15.33
CA GLU A 25 10.84 10.31 -15.24
C GLU A 25 11.72 9.34 -16.05
N GLN A 26 12.50 9.85 -17.01
CA GLN A 26 13.42 9.02 -17.82
C GLN A 26 14.74 8.71 -17.12
N CYS A 27 14.92 9.16 -15.89
CA CYS A 27 16.19 9.03 -15.17
C CYS A 27 16.65 7.58 -15.08
N SER A 28 15.77 6.70 -14.65
CA SER A 28 16.09 5.26 -14.50
C SER A 28 16.37 4.58 -15.85
N ASP A 29 15.70 5.01 -16.93
CA ASP A 29 15.94 4.48 -18.28
C ASP A 29 17.30 4.87 -18.84
N LEU A 30 17.80 6.03 -18.44
CA LEU A 30 19.08 6.58 -18.88
C LEU A 30 20.26 6.13 -18.01
N ALA A 31 19.99 5.60 -16.82
CA ALA A 31 21.01 5.10 -15.92
C ALA A 31 21.54 3.73 -16.41
N PRO A 32 22.87 3.51 -16.43
CA PRO A 32 23.45 2.27 -16.93
C PRO A 32 23.01 0.99 -16.21
N ASP A 33 22.63 1.13 -14.93
CA ASP A 33 22.18 0.06 -14.03
C ASP A 33 20.68 0.12 -13.73
N GLY A 34 19.95 1.04 -14.36
CA GLY A 34 18.52 1.25 -14.12
C GLY A 34 18.20 2.03 -12.84
N THR A 35 19.21 2.46 -12.08
CA THR A 35 19.01 3.20 -10.82
C THR A 35 19.22 4.68 -11.03
N CYS A 36 18.21 5.49 -10.76
CA CYS A 36 18.35 6.94 -10.83
C CYS A 36 19.21 7.46 -9.67
N TYR A 37 20.07 8.42 -9.96
CA TYR A 37 20.92 9.08 -8.97
C TYR A 37 20.91 10.60 -9.14
N GLU A 38 21.24 11.30 -8.07
CA GLU A 38 21.08 12.77 -7.94
C GLU A 38 21.63 13.57 -9.11
N SER A 39 22.88 13.29 -9.55
CA SER A 39 23.50 14.07 -10.62
C SER A 39 22.84 13.82 -11.99
N LEU A 40 22.35 12.59 -12.24
CA LEU A 40 21.61 12.29 -13.46
C LEU A 40 20.23 12.95 -13.42
N CYS A 41 19.50 12.81 -12.32
CA CYS A 41 18.19 13.44 -12.15
C CYS A 41 18.25 14.95 -12.38
N ARG A 42 19.17 15.64 -11.70
CA ARG A 42 19.37 17.09 -11.88
C ARG A 42 19.84 17.49 -13.29
N SER A 43 20.42 16.54 -14.03
CA SER A 43 20.82 16.79 -15.40
C SER A 43 19.68 16.83 -16.40
N LEU A 44 18.55 16.22 -16.07
CA LEU A 44 17.38 16.11 -16.95
C LEU A 44 16.53 17.38 -16.98
N GLY A 45 16.59 18.17 -15.91
CA GLY A 45 15.87 19.43 -15.85
C GLY A 45 16.16 20.22 -14.58
N LYS A 46 16.00 21.54 -14.66
CA LYS A 46 16.26 22.45 -13.53
C LYS A 46 15.35 22.15 -12.33
N ASN A 47 14.15 21.65 -12.58
CA ASN A 47 13.15 21.34 -11.58
C ASN A 47 13.03 19.82 -11.34
N CYS A 48 13.97 18.99 -11.83
CA CYS A 48 14.01 17.58 -11.50
C CYS A 48 14.61 17.37 -10.12
N GLU A 49 13.92 16.61 -9.28
CA GLU A 49 14.33 16.29 -7.92
C GLU A 49 14.31 14.78 -7.69
N LEU A 50 15.34 14.27 -7.04
CA LEU A 50 15.44 12.86 -6.68
C LEU A 50 14.74 12.62 -5.34
N ILE A 51 13.76 11.74 -5.32
CA ILE A 51 13.14 11.22 -4.09
C ILE A 51 13.68 9.83 -3.78
N ASN A 52 13.62 9.41 -2.51
CA ASN A 52 14.08 8.09 -2.03
C ASN A 52 15.53 7.76 -2.44
N GLY A 53 16.39 8.76 -2.58
CA GLY A 53 17.75 8.58 -3.13
C GLY A 53 18.67 7.64 -2.32
N GLU A 54 18.31 7.32 -1.08
CA GLU A 54 19.02 6.34 -0.24
C GLU A 54 18.60 4.89 -0.50
N ASP A 55 17.46 4.68 -1.18
CA ASP A 55 16.96 3.37 -1.55
C ASP A 55 17.01 3.17 -3.08
N PRO A 56 17.95 2.35 -3.60
CA PRO A 56 18.12 2.17 -5.05
C PRO A 56 16.89 1.57 -5.76
N ILE A 57 15.99 0.91 -5.04
CA ILE A 57 14.78 0.29 -5.62
C ILE A 57 13.68 1.34 -5.81
N PHE A 58 13.61 2.29 -4.86
CA PHE A 58 12.57 3.32 -4.84
C PHE A 58 13.08 4.70 -5.23
N ALA A 59 14.37 4.83 -5.60
CA ALA A 59 14.93 6.08 -6.10
C ALA A 59 14.24 6.50 -7.40
N GLU A 60 13.52 7.60 -7.38
CA GLU A 60 12.76 8.13 -8.52
C GLU A 60 13.06 9.61 -8.72
N CYS A 61 13.20 10.02 -9.97
CA CYS A 61 13.37 11.42 -10.33
C CYS A 61 12.03 12.02 -10.74
N ILE A 62 11.54 12.94 -9.95
CA ILE A 62 10.23 13.58 -10.17
C ILE A 62 10.40 14.99 -10.74
N SER A 63 9.38 15.44 -11.44
CA SER A 63 9.26 16.83 -11.84
C SER A 63 8.73 17.65 -10.66
N GLY A 64 9.60 18.42 -10.02
CA GLY A 64 9.21 19.33 -8.97
C GLY A 64 8.28 20.42 -9.52
N SER A 65 7.05 20.45 -9.03
CA SER A 65 6.15 21.55 -9.31
C SER A 65 6.30 22.62 -8.23
N ILE A 66 7.04 23.66 -8.54
CA ILE A 66 7.20 24.83 -7.63
C ILE A 66 5.84 25.49 -7.29
N ASN A 67 4.79 25.13 -8.01
CA ASN A 67 3.44 25.66 -7.87
C ASN A 67 2.45 24.61 -7.32
N ASP A 68 2.92 23.43 -6.96
CA ASP A 68 2.08 22.48 -6.28
C ASP A 68 1.89 22.91 -4.82
N VAL A 69 0.67 23.19 -4.48
CA VAL A 69 0.26 23.64 -3.13
C VAL A 69 -0.90 22.81 -2.59
N ALA A 70 -1.22 21.72 -3.29
CA ALA A 70 -2.32 20.84 -2.92
C ALA A 70 -1.80 19.60 -2.20
N PRO A 71 -2.46 19.13 -1.15
CA PRO A 71 -2.09 17.87 -0.50
C PRO A 71 -2.34 16.68 -1.43
N PRO A 72 -1.66 15.54 -1.20
CA PRO A 72 -1.87 14.32 -1.97
C PRO A 72 -3.34 13.88 -1.96
N LYS A 73 -3.85 13.52 -3.13
CA LYS A 73 -5.21 13.00 -3.26
C LYS A 73 -5.22 11.48 -3.12
N ILE A 74 -5.93 10.99 -2.12
CA ILE A 74 -6.00 9.57 -1.78
C ILE A 74 -7.18 8.90 -2.51
N THR A 75 -6.95 7.70 -3.02
CA THR A 75 -7.95 6.82 -3.64
C THR A 75 -7.81 5.38 -3.12
N PRO A 76 -8.87 4.54 -3.18
CA PRO A 76 -8.74 3.13 -2.87
C PRO A 76 -7.76 2.43 -3.84
N TRP A 77 -6.95 1.50 -3.34
CA TRP A 77 -6.14 0.64 -4.21
C TRP A 77 -6.98 -0.55 -4.70
N ALA A 78 -7.66 -0.34 -5.82
CA ALA A 78 -8.64 -1.28 -6.36
C ALA A 78 -8.07 -2.67 -6.66
N GLU A 79 -6.93 -2.74 -7.34
CA GLU A 79 -6.30 -4.02 -7.72
C GLU A 79 -5.88 -4.83 -6.50
N LEU A 80 -5.38 -4.16 -5.44
CA LEU A 80 -4.99 -4.81 -4.21
C LEU A 80 -6.19 -5.46 -3.52
N ILE A 81 -7.31 -4.73 -3.39
CA ILE A 81 -8.51 -5.21 -2.72
C ILE A 81 -9.16 -6.34 -3.51
N GLN A 82 -9.41 -6.12 -4.82
CA GLN A 82 -10.09 -7.06 -5.71
C GLN A 82 -9.25 -8.28 -6.07
N GLY A 83 -7.94 -8.19 -5.91
CA GLY A 83 -7.01 -9.31 -6.11
C GLY A 83 -7.03 -10.34 -4.98
N GLN A 84 -7.70 -10.06 -3.86
CA GLN A 84 -7.81 -10.95 -2.71
C GLN A 84 -9.18 -11.63 -2.68
N THR A 85 -9.22 -12.84 -2.10
CA THR A 85 -10.44 -13.62 -1.94
C THR A 85 -10.56 -14.11 -0.51
N ASP A 86 -11.80 -14.34 -0.07
CA ASP A 86 -12.06 -15.00 1.18
C ASP A 86 -11.71 -16.51 1.09
N LYS A 87 -11.80 -17.24 2.22
CA LYS A 87 -11.54 -18.67 2.30
C LYS A 87 -12.42 -19.54 1.40
N PHE A 88 -13.50 -19.00 0.86
CA PHE A 88 -14.41 -19.68 -0.07
C PHE A 88 -14.18 -19.28 -1.54
N GLY A 89 -13.19 -18.41 -1.80
CA GLY A 89 -12.86 -17.92 -3.14
C GLY A 89 -13.74 -16.77 -3.62
N VAL A 90 -14.49 -16.10 -2.73
CA VAL A 90 -15.27 -14.91 -3.05
C VAL A 90 -14.33 -13.70 -3.05
N SER A 91 -14.24 -12.99 -4.17
CA SER A 91 -13.41 -11.78 -4.28
C SER A 91 -13.98 -10.65 -3.44
N TYR A 92 -13.06 -9.89 -2.82
CA TYR A 92 -13.43 -8.66 -2.14
C TYR A 92 -13.67 -7.54 -3.14
N SER A 93 -14.50 -6.60 -2.74
CA SER A 93 -14.81 -5.37 -3.47
C SER A 93 -14.85 -4.21 -2.50
N TYR A 94 -15.05 -3.00 -3.00
CA TYR A 94 -15.25 -1.85 -2.15
C TYR A 94 -16.32 -0.92 -2.72
N ASP A 95 -16.97 -0.19 -1.82
CA ASP A 95 -17.87 0.90 -2.12
C ASP A 95 -17.29 2.22 -1.62
N VAL A 96 -17.40 3.27 -2.44
CA VAL A 96 -16.92 4.61 -2.06
C VAL A 96 -17.89 5.23 -1.05
N VAL A 97 -17.36 5.69 0.07
CA VAL A 97 -18.08 6.42 1.09
C VAL A 97 -17.89 7.91 0.86
N SER A 98 -18.98 8.62 0.63
CA SER A 98 -19.00 10.07 0.52
C SER A 98 -19.28 10.68 1.89
N GLY A 99 -18.56 11.72 2.27
CA GLY A 99 -18.76 12.37 3.56
C GLY A 99 -17.53 13.09 4.08
N ASN A 100 -17.54 13.37 5.37
CA ASN A 100 -16.42 13.94 6.10
C ASN A 100 -16.23 13.18 7.43
N PRO A 101 -15.28 12.22 7.49
CA PRO A 101 -14.38 11.80 6.42
C PRO A 101 -15.07 10.98 5.31
N GLY A 102 -14.56 11.13 4.08
CA GLY A 102 -14.86 10.26 2.96
C GLY A 102 -13.81 9.14 2.83
N GLY A 103 -14.11 8.11 2.05
CA GLY A 103 -13.21 6.98 1.91
C GLY A 103 -13.83 5.79 1.19
N TYR A 104 -13.59 4.57 1.68
CA TYR A 104 -14.22 3.36 1.15
C TYR A 104 -14.53 2.32 2.24
N VAL A 105 -15.50 1.46 1.94
CA VAL A 105 -15.84 0.28 2.74
C VAL A 105 -15.58 -0.99 1.94
N ILE A 106 -14.91 -1.97 2.56
CA ILE A 106 -14.62 -3.26 1.92
C ILE A 106 -15.79 -4.22 2.15
N ASN A 107 -16.15 -4.95 1.11
CA ASN A 107 -17.20 -5.96 1.09
C ASN A 107 -16.73 -7.25 0.37
N PRO A 108 -17.24 -8.42 0.76
CA PRO A 108 -17.94 -8.72 2.01
C PRO A 108 -17.02 -8.61 3.23
N ASP A 109 -17.56 -8.91 4.43
CA ASP A 109 -16.77 -8.97 5.67
C ASP A 109 -15.51 -9.82 5.49
N ILE A 110 -14.39 -9.35 6.06
CA ILE A 110 -13.07 -9.96 5.92
C ILE A 110 -12.97 -11.20 6.81
N ASP A 111 -12.28 -12.23 6.34
CA ASP A 111 -12.03 -13.42 7.15
C ASP A 111 -11.17 -13.07 8.37
N SER A 112 -11.65 -13.45 9.55
CA SER A 112 -10.91 -13.28 10.81
C SER A 112 -9.68 -14.17 10.89
N LEU A 113 -8.63 -13.68 11.57
CA LEU A 113 -7.37 -14.40 11.85
C LEU A 113 -6.61 -14.86 10.60
N ILE A 114 -6.91 -14.28 9.44
CA ILE A 114 -6.22 -14.48 8.19
C ILE A 114 -5.57 -13.15 7.79
N PRO A 115 -4.30 -13.14 7.30
CA PRO A 115 -3.69 -11.92 6.82
C PRO A 115 -4.52 -11.30 5.69
N PHE A 116 -4.84 -10.02 5.83
CA PHE A 116 -5.48 -9.22 4.79
C PHE A 116 -4.66 -7.98 4.51
N ASN A 117 -4.49 -7.66 3.23
CA ASN A 117 -3.68 -6.55 2.79
C ASN A 117 -4.59 -5.38 2.41
N PHE A 118 -4.40 -4.25 3.08
CA PHE A 118 -5.14 -3.01 2.87
C PHE A 118 -4.29 -2.04 2.09
N GLY A 119 -4.91 -1.12 1.36
CA GLY A 119 -4.11 -0.14 0.64
C GLY A 119 -4.88 1.05 0.11
N VAL A 120 -4.10 2.09 -0.10
CA VAL A 120 -4.52 3.32 -0.77
C VAL A 120 -3.50 3.70 -1.83
N GLN A 121 -3.95 4.47 -2.81
CA GLN A 121 -3.09 5.07 -3.81
C GLN A 121 -3.16 6.59 -3.72
N THR A 122 -2.04 7.25 -4.00
CA THR A 122 -1.97 8.70 -4.12
C THR A 122 -1.72 9.11 -5.56
N ASN A 123 -2.18 10.31 -5.94
CA ASN A 123 -1.94 10.86 -7.29
C ASN A 123 -0.48 11.21 -7.54
N GLU A 124 0.31 11.36 -6.48
CA GLU A 124 1.72 11.74 -6.48
C GLU A 124 2.48 11.02 -5.39
N PRO A 125 3.83 10.95 -5.45
CA PRO A 125 4.63 10.34 -4.40
C PRO A 125 4.40 11.03 -3.06
N ALA A 126 4.01 10.26 -2.05
CA ALA A 126 3.66 10.75 -0.74
C ALA A 126 4.14 9.79 0.36
N GLN A 127 4.15 10.25 1.60
CA GLN A 127 4.26 9.44 2.80
C GLN A 127 2.89 9.38 3.45
N CYS A 128 2.42 8.19 3.82
CA CYS A 128 1.12 8.01 4.45
C CYS A 128 1.26 7.35 5.82
N ARG A 129 0.38 7.76 6.74
CA ARG A 129 0.21 7.18 8.08
C ARG A 129 -1.25 6.92 8.35
N TYR A 130 -1.55 6.09 9.32
CA TYR A 130 -2.92 5.81 9.73
C TYR A 130 -3.07 5.67 11.24
N ASP A 131 -4.30 5.87 11.72
CA ASP A 131 -4.76 5.59 13.08
C ASP A 131 -6.10 4.85 13.04
N THR A 132 -6.44 4.18 14.15
CA THR A 132 -7.72 3.48 14.32
C THR A 132 -8.78 4.36 14.97
N GLU A 133 -8.41 5.53 15.43
CA GLU A 133 -9.31 6.53 16.02
C GLU A 133 -9.27 7.79 15.17
N LEU A 134 -10.44 8.44 15.02
CA LEU A 134 -10.50 9.74 14.35
C LEU A 134 -9.76 10.77 15.19
N ASN A 135 -8.50 10.98 14.86
CA ASN A 135 -7.68 11.98 15.50
C ASN A 135 -7.77 13.30 14.71
N THR A 136 -8.02 14.40 15.43
CA THR A 136 -7.96 15.75 14.85
C THR A 136 -6.53 16.29 14.78
N SER A 137 -5.58 15.57 15.33
CA SER A 137 -4.13 15.83 15.20
C SER A 137 -3.70 15.57 13.75
N GLY A 138 -2.61 16.18 13.34
CA GLY A 138 -2.13 16.07 11.98
C GLY A 138 -1.40 14.77 11.67
N TYR A 139 -0.87 14.69 10.45
CA TYR A 139 -0.08 13.55 9.94
C TYR A 139 1.05 13.14 10.91
N TYR A 140 1.76 14.11 11.48
CA TYR A 140 2.94 13.85 12.33
C TYR A 140 2.62 13.23 13.69
N GLU A 141 1.38 13.33 14.16
CA GLU A 141 0.91 12.72 15.41
C GLU A 141 0.29 11.33 15.20
N MET A 142 0.13 10.88 13.96
CA MET A 142 -0.34 9.53 13.68
C MET A 142 0.69 8.48 14.09
N THR A 143 0.22 7.37 14.66
CA THR A 143 1.06 6.37 15.33
C THR A 143 1.52 5.23 14.42
N HIS A 144 0.80 4.97 13.35
CA HIS A 144 1.05 3.82 12.47
C HIS A 144 1.52 4.27 11.09
N GLU A 145 2.52 3.55 10.57
CA GLU A 145 3.04 3.73 9.22
C GLU A 145 2.57 2.58 8.32
N PHE A 146 2.45 2.84 7.03
CA PHE A 146 2.30 1.80 6.01
C PHE A 146 3.60 1.01 5.87
N ASP A 147 3.57 -0.16 5.20
CA ASP A 147 4.75 -1.04 5.04
C ASP A 147 5.92 -0.34 4.33
N GLN A 148 5.64 0.71 3.57
CA GLN A 148 6.64 1.54 2.88
C GLN A 148 7.37 2.51 3.83
N GLY A 149 6.89 2.68 5.07
CA GLY A 149 7.49 3.57 6.06
C GLY A 149 7.59 5.02 5.58
N SER A 150 8.80 5.57 5.62
CA SER A 150 9.09 6.95 5.22
C SER A 150 9.37 7.12 3.72
N LEU A 151 9.18 6.10 2.89
CA LEU A 151 9.36 6.23 1.44
C LEU A 151 8.24 7.06 0.81
N LEU A 152 8.64 7.92 -0.11
CA LEU A 152 7.73 8.69 -0.96
C LEU A 152 7.31 7.81 -2.14
N VAL A 153 6.13 7.23 -2.07
CA VAL A 153 5.58 6.32 -3.10
C VAL A 153 4.12 6.68 -3.40
N LYS A 154 3.56 6.09 -4.45
CA LYS A 154 2.14 6.27 -4.79
C LYS A 154 1.27 5.16 -4.23
N ASP A 155 1.85 3.99 -3.99
CA ASP A 155 1.15 2.79 -3.55
C ASP A 155 1.48 2.51 -2.09
N HIS A 156 0.47 2.56 -1.22
CA HIS A 156 0.63 2.36 0.21
C HIS A 156 -0.21 1.19 0.67
N ASN A 157 0.42 0.19 1.28
CA ASN A 157 -0.25 -0.97 1.83
C ASN A 157 0.27 -1.33 3.22
N PHE A 158 -0.53 -2.07 3.94
CA PHE A 158 -0.16 -2.74 5.18
C PHE A 158 -0.97 -4.02 5.35
N THR A 159 -0.40 -4.99 6.02
CA THR A 159 -1.04 -6.30 6.24
C THR A 159 -1.38 -6.48 7.71
N LEU A 160 -2.64 -6.82 8.00
CA LEU A 160 -3.09 -7.09 9.35
C LEU A 160 -3.71 -8.49 9.47
N ILE A 161 -3.63 -9.04 10.68
CA ILE A 161 -4.39 -10.22 11.12
C ILE A 161 -5.29 -9.73 12.24
N LEU A 162 -6.60 -9.79 12.03
CA LEU A 162 -7.57 -9.17 12.91
C LEU A 162 -8.49 -10.21 13.56
N PRO A 163 -8.89 -10.01 14.84
CA PRO A 163 -9.93 -10.81 15.46
C PRO A 163 -11.28 -10.66 14.76
N GLY A 164 -12.16 -11.63 14.96
CA GLY A 164 -13.46 -11.65 14.33
C GLY A 164 -14.55 -10.89 15.06
N ASN A 165 -15.67 -10.70 14.36
CA ASN A 165 -16.90 -10.08 14.85
C ASN A 165 -16.69 -8.65 15.37
N GLN A 166 -15.92 -7.87 14.60
CA GLN A 166 -15.61 -6.48 14.93
C GLN A 166 -15.67 -5.60 13.69
N ASP A 167 -16.00 -4.33 13.90
CA ASP A 167 -15.94 -3.28 12.92
C ASP A 167 -14.61 -2.52 13.09
N TYR A 168 -13.99 -2.16 11.96
CA TYR A 168 -12.73 -1.44 11.93
C TYR A 168 -12.84 -0.19 11.07
N ASP A 169 -12.35 0.90 11.62
CA ASP A 169 -12.17 2.16 10.94
C ASP A 169 -10.69 2.54 10.99
N PHE A 170 -10.08 2.80 9.84
CA PHE A 170 -8.72 3.32 9.72
C PHE A 170 -8.77 4.68 9.04
N TYR A 171 -8.13 5.65 9.66
CA TYR A 171 -8.06 7.02 9.19
C TYR A 171 -6.67 7.29 8.64
N VAL A 172 -6.57 7.68 7.39
CA VAL A 172 -5.31 7.84 6.65
C VAL A 172 -5.06 9.31 6.37
N ARG A 173 -3.83 9.75 6.63
CA ARG A 173 -3.30 11.05 6.20
C ARG A 173 -2.01 10.85 5.43
N CYS A 174 -1.83 11.66 4.40
CA CYS A 174 -0.63 11.63 3.57
C CYS A 174 -0.08 13.05 3.42
N VAL A 175 1.24 13.15 3.29
CA VAL A 175 1.97 14.37 2.96
C VAL A 175 2.87 14.11 1.77
N ASP A 176 3.02 15.09 0.90
CA ASP A 176 3.90 15.01 -0.26
C ASP A 176 5.36 15.37 0.07
N PHE A 177 6.22 15.32 -0.95
CA PHE A 177 7.63 15.69 -0.83
C PHE A 177 7.84 17.16 -0.40
N TYR A 178 6.93 18.05 -0.74
CA TYR A 178 7.05 19.49 -0.45
C TYR A 178 6.40 19.90 0.86
N ASP A 179 5.75 18.96 1.57
CA ASP A 179 5.00 19.23 2.80
C ASP A 179 3.94 20.33 2.58
N ASN A 180 3.25 20.25 1.44
CA ASN A 180 2.18 21.21 1.06
C ASN A 180 0.92 21.08 1.92
N GLY A 181 1.02 20.37 3.01
CA GLY A 181 -0.07 20.05 3.91
C GLY A 181 -0.55 18.60 3.72
N GLU A 182 -1.38 18.19 4.65
CA GLU A 182 -1.98 16.87 4.68
C GLU A 182 -3.40 16.93 4.14
N ASN A 183 -3.94 15.80 3.72
CA ASN A 183 -5.37 15.72 3.39
C ASN A 183 -6.21 15.93 4.66
N ASP A 184 -7.08 16.91 4.62
CA ASP A 184 -8.05 17.20 5.68
C ASP A 184 -9.45 17.33 5.05
N PRO A 185 -10.39 16.49 5.45
CA PRO A 185 -10.39 15.45 6.48
C PRO A 185 -9.50 14.25 6.12
N PRO A 186 -9.18 13.36 7.10
CA PRO A 186 -8.47 12.11 6.83
C PRO A 186 -9.30 11.22 5.90
N PHE A 187 -8.64 10.31 5.19
CA PHE A 187 -9.31 9.34 4.33
C PHE A 187 -9.68 8.08 5.13
N LEU A 188 -10.93 7.59 5.01
CA LEU A 188 -11.45 6.47 5.78
C LEU A 188 -11.35 5.15 5.02
N ILE A 189 -10.79 4.12 5.68
CA ILE A 189 -10.91 2.72 5.28
C ILE A 189 -11.78 2.02 6.30
N LYS A 190 -12.90 1.43 5.87
CA LYS A 190 -13.86 0.78 6.74
C LYS A 190 -14.14 -0.65 6.31
N PHE A 191 -14.28 -1.56 7.27
CA PHE A 191 -14.71 -2.94 7.05
C PHE A 191 -15.12 -3.61 8.35
N SER A 192 -15.79 -4.77 8.22
CA SER A 192 -16.10 -5.68 9.31
C SER A 192 -15.37 -7.01 9.15
N THR A 193 -15.17 -7.73 10.21
CA THR A 193 -14.60 -9.10 10.17
C THR A 193 -15.67 -10.13 10.47
N LYS A 194 -15.61 -11.27 9.77
CA LYS A 194 -16.46 -12.46 10.04
C LYS A 194 -16.19 -13.01 11.43
N ASP A 195 -17.15 -13.77 11.95
CA ASP A 195 -16.96 -14.52 13.18
C ASP A 195 -15.69 -15.37 13.14
N GLU A 196 -15.04 -15.53 14.28
CA GLU A 196 -13.90 -16.43 14.38
C GLU A 196 -14.32 -17.86 14.07
N PRO A 197 -13.48 -18.62 13.36
CA PRO A 197 -13.76 -20.02 13.12
C PRO A 197 -13.84 -20.79 14.45
N ASP A 198 -14.85 -21.66 14.58
CA ASP A 198 -14.95 -22.56 15.73
C ASP A 198 -13.69 -23.42 15.82
N ARG A 199 -12.96 -23.25 16.90
CA ARG A 199 -11.72 -23.99 17.21
C ARG A 199 -11.94 -25.03 18.32
N GLN A 200 -13.16 -25.13 18.84
CA GLN A 200 -13.45 -26.10 19.88
C GLN A 200 -13.61 -27.49 19.26
N PRO A 201 -12.95 -28.50 19.82
CA PRO A 201 -13.17 -29.87 19.38
C PRO A 201 -14.61 -30.28 19.68
N PRO A 202 -15.24 -31.13 18.85
CA PRO A 202 -16.58 -31.59 19.08
C PRO A 202 -16.66 -32.32 20.44
N ILE A 203 -17.67 -31.98 21.21
CA ILE A 203 -17.95 -32.65 22.49
C ILE A 203 -18.94 -33.75 22.23
N ILE A 204 -18.58 -34.97 22.62
CA ILE A 204 -19.51 -36.12 22.59
C ILE A 204 -20.49 -35.97 23.75
N LEU A 205 -21.73 -35.58 23.42
CA LEU A 205 -22.77 -35.34 24.42
C LEU A 205 -23.39 -36.66 24.92
N SER A 206 -23.46 -37.69 24.08
CA SER A 206 -23.99 -38.99 24.41
C SER A 206 -23.45 -40.05 23.46
N THR A 207 -23.40 -41.29 23.93
CA THR A 207 -23.08 -42.46 23.12
C THR A 207 -24.19 -43.49 23.27
N ASP A 208 -24.49 -44.21 22.21
CA ASP A 208 -25.34 -45.38 22.26
C ASP A 208 -24.55 -46.59 21.72
N PRO A 209 -24.22 -47.59 22.54
CA PRO A 209 -24.52 -47.70 23.96
C PRO A 209 -23.78 -46.69 24.82
N LEU A 210 -24.29 -46.38 26.02
CA LEU A 210 -23.69 -45.47 26.99
C LEU A 210 -22.22 -45.85 27.29
N SER A 211 -21.37 -44.85 27.46
CA SER A 211 -19.96 -45.07 27.81
C SER A 211 -19.82 -45.97 29.03
N GLY A 212 -19.00 -47.03 28.92
CA GLY A 212 -18.85 -48.04 29.99
C GLY A 212 -19.87 -49.19 29.95
N SER A 213 -20.82 -49.18 29.05
CA SER A 213 -21.76 -50.28 28.84
C SER A 213 -21.05 -51.47 28.21
N SER A 214 -21.37 -52.68 28.70
CA SER A 214 -20.93 -53.90 28.04
C SER A 214 -21.90 -54.25 26.92
N VAL A 215 -21.40 -54.36 25.72
CA VAL A 215 -22.18 -54.81 24.55
C VAL A 215 -21.97 -56.31 24.40
N ALA A 216 -23.03 -57.09 24.63
CA ALA A 216 -23.01 -58.45 24.23
C ALA A 216 -23.32 -58.59 22.74
N TYR A 217 -22.47 -59.24 22.01
CA TYR A 217 -22.70 -59.51 20.58
C TYR A 217 -22.61 -60.99 20.30
N ASP A 218 -23.49 -61.45 19.42
CA ASP A 218 -23.39 -62.79 18.87
C ASP A 218 -22.24 -62.80 17.86
N ILE A 219 -21.35 -63.77 17.98
CA ILE A 219 -20.21 -64.00 17.10
C ILE A 219 -20.58 -64.12 15.61
N ASN A 220 -21.86 -64.34 15.34
CA ASN A 220 -22.39 -64.45 14.00
C ASN A 220 -23.08 -63.19 13.48
N GLN A 221 -23.08 -62.08 14.22
CA GLN A 221 -23.64 -60.81 13.79
C GLN A 221 -22.57 -59.71 13.84
N THR A 222 -22.36 -59.00 12.75
CA THR A 222 -21.56 -57.79 12.75
C THR A 222 -22.29 -56.71 13.55
N PRO A 223 -21.67 -56.08 14.54
CA PRO A 223 -22.29 -54.96 15.23
C PRO A 223 -22.60 -53.85 14.21
N VAL A 224 -23.85 -53.42 14.18
CA VAL A 224 -24.24 -52.20 13.47
C VAL A 224 -23.92 -51.05 14.42
N ILE A 225 -22.95 -50.24 14.03
CA ILE A 225 -22.59 -48.97 14.68
C ILE A 225 -23.49 -47.88 14.13
#